data_7193e35f50186cb4842d3aa00179d2b0
#
_entry.id   7193e35f50186cb4842d3aa00179d2b0
#
_cell.length_a   1.000
_cell.length_b   1.000
_cell.length_c   1.000
_cell.angle_alpha   90.00
_cell.angle_beta   90.00
_cell.angle_gamma   90.00
#
_symmetry.space_group_name_H-M   'P 1'
#
loop_
_entity.id
_entity.type
_entity.pdbx_description
1 polymer ?
#
loop_
_entity_poly.entity_id
_entity_poly.type
_entity_poly.pdbx_seq_one_letter_code
_entity_poly.pdbx_strand_id
1 'polypeptide(L)'
;PEREVGRALLAVDVTEEVLAEAEREGCDLVVTHHPIVFHPLKRLNEADYVQRCVARAVRRDIALYACHTNLDSAPNGMSWRLASELGIGSLHVLAPSPDKGEGVGFGVVGELPEAVPTLDYLREAGRRLRVGALRHSRIVHERVRRVAVCTGAGGSLLGEALRAGAELYLTADLKYNDFMAPSGRLTVADIGHFESEYCAIEILFEIFSKNLRTF
;
A
#
# COMPACT_ATOMS: atom_id res chain seq x y z
N PRO A 1 -8.58 25.13 1.60
CA PRO A 1 -8.17 26.49 1.85
C PRO A 1 -7.23 26.94 0.73
N GLU A 2 -7.47 28.16 0.24
CA GLU A 2 -6.61 28.79 -0.75
C GLU A 2 -5.44 29.47 -0.03
N ARG A 3 -4.38 28.73 0.22
CA ARG A 3 -3.13 29.29 0.75
C ARG A 3 -1.94 28.64 0.07
N GLU A 4 -0.85 29.37 0.02
CA GLU A 4 0.43 28.83 -0.42
C GLU A 4 0.93 27.77 0.57
N VAL A 5 1.51 26.70 0.05
CA VAL A 5 2.17 25.64 0.81
C VAL A 5 3.66 25.74 0.53
N GLY A 6 4.42 26.15 1.54
CA GLY A 6 5.88 26.27 1.43
C GLY A 6 6.61 24.96 1.66
N ARG A 7 6.07 24.10 2.52
CA ARG A 7 6.70 22.84 2.88
C ARG A 7 5.66 21.76 3.17
N ALA A 8 5.89 20.57 2.62
CA ALA A 8 5.05 19.39 2.85
C ALA A 8 5.84 18.25 3.47
N LEU A 9 5.22 17.52 4.40
CA LEU A 9 5.71 16.24 4.94
C LEU A 9 4.95 15.09 4.28
N LEU A 10 5.66 14.05 3.86
CA LEU A 10 5.09 12.84 3.25
C LEU A 10 5.18 11.68 4.25
N ALA A 11 4.08 10.95 4.43
CA ALA A 11 4.02 9.80 5.33
C ALA A 11 3.03 8.74 4.80
N VAL A 12 3.01 7.54 5.37
CA VAL A 12 1.96 6.55 5.11
C VAL A 12 0.70 6.93 5.88
N ASP A 13 0.86 7.26 7.16
CA ASP A 13 -0.21 7.56 8.10
C ASP A 13 -0.07 8.93 8.74
N VAL A 14 -1.19 9.50 9.21
CA VAL A 14 -1.17 10.66 10.13
C VAL A 14 -1.15 10.12 11.56
N THR A 15 -0.07 10.39 12.28
CA THR A 15 0.05 10.11 13.72
C THR A 15 0.38 11.37 14.51
N GLU A 16 0.32 11.30 15.85
CA GLU A 16 0.70 12.42 16.70
C GLU A 16 2.20 12.75 16.52
N GLU A 17 3.04 11.74 16.25
CA GLU A 17 4.47 11.89 15.98
C GLU A 17 4.73 12.57 14.64
N VAL A 18 4.01 12.15 13.58
CA VAL A 18 4.09 12.78 12.25
C VAL A 18 3.69 14.25 12.31
N LEU A 19 2.64 14.59 13.05
CA LEU A 19 2.25 15.98 13.25
C LEU A 19 3.26 16.77 14.08
N ALA A 20 3.89 16.14 15.08
CA ALA A 20 4.97 16.77 15.84
C ALA A 20 6.19 17.05 14.96
N GLU A 21 6.50 16.14 14.04
CA GLU A 21 7.55 16.34 13.04
C GLU A 21 7.20 17.48 12.09
N ALA A 22 5.97 17.49 11.54
CA ALA A 22 5.51 18.56 10.66
C ALA A 22 5.62 19.95 11.32
N GLU A 23 5.24 20.07 12.60
CA GLU A 23 5.40 21.32 13.38
C GLU A 23 6.87 21.71 13.53
N ARG A 24 7.74 20.77 13.90
CA ARG A 24 9.18 21.02 14.10
C ARG A 24 9.86 21.47 12.82
N GLU A 25 9.48 20.86 11.69
CA GLU A 25 10.03 21.18 10.36
C GLU A 25 9.33 22.36 9.68
N GLY A 26 8.31 22.94 10.30
CA GLY A 26 7.55 24.06 9.73
C GLY A 26 6.77 23.71 8.48
N CYS A 27 6.17 22.52 8.46
CA CYS A 27 5.35 22.06 7.33
C CYS A 27 3.93 22.60 7.41
N ASP A 28 3.41 23.08 6.28
CA ASP A 28 2.04 23.58 6.12
C ASP A 28 1.06 22.49 5.71
N LEU A 29 1.60 21.38 5.19
CA LEU A 29 0.84 20.28 4.61
C LEU A 29 1.46 18.94 5.04
N VAL A 30 0.60 17.99 5.39
CA VAL A 30 0.97 16.57 5.49
C VAL A 30 0.20 15.81 4.43
N VAL A 31 0.93 15.11 3.56
CA VAL A 31 0.36 14.23 2.54
C VAL A 31 0.59 12.79 2.95
N THR A 32 -0.49 12.02 3.04
CA THR A 32 -0.42 10.62 3.45
C THR A 32 -1.09 9.70 2.45
N HIS A 33 -0.80 8.40 2.58
CA HIS A 33 -1.58 7.39 1.90
C HIS A 33 -2.94 7.22 2.57
N HIS A 34 -2.97 6.96 3.86
CA HIS A 34 -4.21 6.78 4.59
C HIS A 34 -4.86 8.09 5.06
N PRO A 35 -6.20 8.21 4.93
CA PRO A 35 -6.93 9.31 5.53
C PRO A 35 -7.03 9.13 7.05
N ILE A 36 -6.69 10.15 7.82
CA ILE A 36 -6.86 10.10 9.29
C ILE A 36 -8.34 9.96 9.69
N VAL A 37 -9.26 10.54 8.94
CA VAL A 37 -10.70 10.41 9.16
C VAL A 37 -11.27 9.39 8.18
N PHE A 38 -11.18 8.11 8.53
CA PHE A 38 -11.74 7.02 7.72
C PHE A 38 -13.26 6.88 7.91
N HIS A 39 -13.74 7.12 9.14
CA HIS A 39 -15.17 7.14 9.48
C HIS A 39 -15.59 8.52 9.97
N PRO A 40 -16.82 8.99 9.65
CA PRO A 40 -17.31 10.30 10.07
C PRO A 40 -17.18 10.52 11.58
N LEU A 41 -16.56 11.61 11.99
CA LEU A 41 -16.47 12.00 13.40
C LEU A 41 -17.80 12.60 13.86
N LYS A 42 -18.39 12.04 14.91
CA LYS A 42 -19.61 12.57 15.53
C LYS A 42 -19.33 13.67 16.56
N ARG A 43 -18.10 13.77 17.04
CA ARG A 43 -17.63 14.75 18.04
C ARG A 43 -16.14 14.94 17.87
N LEU A 44 -15.61 16.05 18.38
CA LEU A 44 -14.20 16.37 18.40
C LEU A 44 -13.84 16.83 19.83
N ASN A 45 -13.61 15.88 20.73
CA ASN A 45 -13.30 16.10 22.15
C ASN A 45 -11.99 15.43 22.58
N GLU A 46 -11.16 15.06 21.61
CA GLU A 46 -9.81 14.49 21.78
C GLU A 46 -9.77 13.15 22.56
N ALA A 47 -10.89 12.42 22.56
CA ALA A 47 -11.02 11.16 23.29
C ALA A 47 -10.16 10.01 22.72
N ASP A 48 -9.84 10.06 21.42
CA ASP A 48 -9.01 9.08 20.73
C ASP A 48 -7.93 9.77 19.88
N TYR A 49 -6.98 9.00 19.35
CA TYR A 49 -5.85 9.55 18.60
C TYR A 49 -6.29 10.28 17.34
N VAL A 50 -7.35 9.80 16.64
CA VAL A 50 -7.87 10.44 15.42
C VAL A 50 -8.33 11.86 15.74
N GLN A 51 -9.14 12.01 16.81
CA GLN A 51 -9.63 13.32 17.24
C GLN A 51 -8.48 14.23 17.70
N ARG A 52 -7.47 13.71 18.41
CA ARG A 52 -6.28 14.49 18.82
C ARG A 52 -5.50 14.96 17.60
N CYS A 53 -5.24 14.09 16.62
CA CYS A 53 -4.54 14.47 15.38
C CYS A 53 -5.31 15.55 14.61
N VAL A 54 -6.63 15.39 14.42
CA VAL A 54 -7.46 16.38 13.72
C VAL A 54 -7.46 17.72 14.47
N ALA A 55 -7.68 17.71 15.80
CA ALA A 55 -7.67 18.92 16.61
C ALA A 55 -6.31 19.62 16.56
N ARG A 56 -5.21 18.86 16.62
CA ARG A 56 -3.84 19.38 16.52
C ARG A 56 -3.57 20.02 15.17
N ALA A 57 -3.90 19.34 14.07
CA ALA A 57 -3.74 19.86 12.72
C ALA A 57 -4.49 21.19 12.52
N VAL A 58 -5.75 21.27 13.00
CA VAL A 58 -6.55 22.51 12.95
C VAL A 58 -5.91 23.63 13.79
N ARG A 59 -5.47 23.36 15.02
CA ARG A 59 -4.84 24.37 15.90
C ARG A 59 -3.52 24.88 15.35
N ARG A 60 -2.79 24.04 14.63
CA ARG A 60 -1.47 24.35 14.05
C ARG A 60 -1.55 24.81 12.59
N ASP A 61 -2.77 24.89 12.08
CA ASP A 61 -3.03 25.29 10.68
C ASP A 61 -2.26 24.42 9.68
N ILE A 62 -2.14 23.11 9.95
CA ILE A 62 -1.54 22.11 9.07
C ILE A 62 -2.64 21.46 8.23
N ALA A 63 -2.56 21.57 6.91
CA ALA A 63 -3.47 20.87 6.01
C ALA A 63 -3.13 19.37 5.97
N LEU A 64 -4.15 18.52 5.89
CA LEU A 64 -3.98 17.07 5.71
C LEU A 64 -4.61 16.66 4.38
N TYR A 65 -3.85 15.92 3.57
CA TYR A 65 -4.31 15.40 2.29
C TYR A 65 -3.97 13.92 2.16
N ALA A 66 -4.96 13.09 1.82
CA ALA A 66 -4.75 11.66 1.65
C ALA A 66 -4.87 11.22 0.18
N CYS A 67 -3.88 10.47 -0.28
CA CYS A 67 -3.86 9.77 -1.57
C CYS A 67 -4.05 8.27 -1.31
N HIS A 68 -5.29 7.83 -1.10
CA HIS A 68 -5.64 6.45 -0.74
C HIS A 68 -5.88 5.58 -1.99
N THR A 69 -7.08 5.06 -2.16
CA THR A 69 -7.44 4.15 -3.26
C THR A 69 -7.23 4.72 -4.68
N ASN A 70 -7.16 6.03 -4.82
CA ASN A 70 -6.76 6.67 -6.07
C ASN A 70 -5.29 6.40 -6.42
N LEU A 71 -4.40 6.30 -5.42
CA LEU A 71 -3.00 5.93 -5.60
C LEU A 71 -2.85 4.42 -5.82
N ASP A 72 -3.62 3.60 -5.08
CA ASP A 72 -3.62 2.13 -5.26
C ASP A 72 -4.03 1.72 -6.67
N SER A 73 -5.07 2.36 -7.21
CA SER A 73 -5.64 2.01 -8.50
C SER A 73 -4.97 2.67 -9.69
N ALA A 74 -4.04 3.61 -9.46
CA ALA A 74 -3.36 4.33 -10.54
C ALA A 74 -2.46 3.39 -11.37
N PRO A 75 -2.34 3.62 -12.68
CA PRO A 75 -1.29 2.99 -13.48
C PRO A 75 0.09 3.30 -12.90
N ASN A 76 0.94 2.27 -12.76
CA ASN A 76 2.25 2.37 -12.09
C ASN A 76 2.18 2.85 -10.63
N GLY A 77 1.04 2.65 -9.96
CA GLY A 77 0.83 2.98 -8.55
C GLY A 77 1.45 1.95 -7.59
N MET A 78 0.82 1.84 -6.42
CA MET A 78 1.35 1.11 -5.26
C MET A 78 1.75 -0.34 -5.57
N SER A 79 0.82 -1.17 -6.03
CA SER A 79 1.07 -2.59 -6.31
C SER A 79 2.07 -2.82 -7.45
N TRP A 80 2.16 -1.90 -8.41
CA TRP A 80 3.17 -1.93 -9.47
C TRP A 80 4.57 -1.69 -8.90
N ARG A 81 4.72 -0.69 -8.02
CA ARG A 81 5.98 -0.37 -7.36
C ARG A 81 6.45 -1.55 -6.52
N LEU A 82 5.58 -2.06 -5.64
CA LEU A 82 5.88 -3.21 -4.79
C LEU A 82 6.28 -4.45 -5.60
N ALA A 83 5.54 -4.78 -6.67
CA ALA A 83 5.88 -5.92 -7.53
C ALA A 83 7.26 -5.76 -8.18
N SER A 84 7.59 -4.55 -8.67
CA SER A 84 8.90 -4.25 -9.24
C SER A 84 10.03 -4.40 -8.22
N GLU A 85 9.85 -3.91 -6.99
CA GLU A 85 10.80 -4.07 -5.88
C GLU A 85 11.04 -5.54 -5.53
N LEU A 86 10.00 -6.37 -5.67
CA LEU A 86 10.07 -7.82 -5.45
C LEU A 86 10.61 -8.60 -6.66
N GLY A 87 11.01 -7.91 -7.73
CA GLY A 87 11.61 -8.53 -8.93
C GLY A 87 10.60 -9.19 -9.86
N ILE A 88 9.32 -8.84 -9.74
CA ILE A 88 8.26 -9.35 -10.61
C ILE A 88 8.17 -8.44 -11.84
N GLY A 89 8.27 -9.02 -13.02
CA GLY A 89 8.14 -8.33 -14.30
C GLY A 89 6.89 -8.72 -15.07
N SER A 90 6.74 -8.21 -16.31
CA SER A 90 5.59 -8.50 -17.19
C SER A 90 4.25 -8.28 -16.49
N LEU A 91 4.12 -7.14 -15.82
CA LEU A 91 2.99 -6.83 -14.94
C LEU A 91 1.71 -6.53 -15.71
N HIS A 92 0.60 -7.04 -15.20
CA HIS A 92 -0.76 -6.74 -15.64
C HIS A 92 -1.64 -6.47 -14.43
N VAL A 93 -2.64 -5.58 -14.58
CA VAL A 93 -3.61 -5.31 -13.52
C VAL A 93 -4.37 -6.60 -13.16
N LEU A 94 -4.46 -6.89 -11.87
CA LEU A 94 -5.13 -8.10 -11.37
C LEU A 94 -6.65 -7.96 -11.40
N ALA A 95 -7.17 -6.83 -10.93
CA ALA A 95 -8.58 -6.48 -10.92
C ALA A 95 -8.80 -5.15 -11.66
N PRO A 96 -8.94 -5.17 -13.00
CA PRO A 96 -9.07 -3.95 -13.79
C PRO A 96 -10.40 -3.24 -13.53
N SER A 97 -10.36 -1.91 -13.65
CA SER A 97 -11.53 -1.01 -13.61
C SER A 97 -11.74 -0.38 -14.98
N PRO A 98 -12.37 -1.10 -15.95
CA PRO A 98 -12.41 -0.67 -17.36
C PRO A 98 -13.03 0.71 -17.57
N ASP A 99 -14.02 1.07 -16.74
CA ASP A 99 -14.72 2.36 -16.83
C ASP A 99 -13.85 3.57 -16.43
N LYS A 100 -12.69 3.31 -15.78
CA LYS A 100 -11.77 4.34 -15.31
C LYS A 100 -10.53 4.54 -16.20
N GLY A 101 -10.37 3.72 -17.23
CA GLY A 101 -9.27 3.81 -18.18
C GLY A 101 -8.34 2.61 -18.19
N GLU A 102 -7.45 2.58 -19.17
CA GLU A 102 -6.48 1.49 -19.35
C GLU A 102 -5.44 1.51 -18.21
N GLY A 103 -5.11 0.33 -17.70
CA GLY A 103 -4.14 0.15 -16.62
C GLY A 103 -4.64 0.55 -15.23
N VAL A 104 -5.87 1.06 -15.11
CA VAL A 104 -6.50 1.39 -13.82
C VAL A 104 -7.12 0.16 -13.19
N GLY A 105 -6.83 -0.08 -11.91
CA GLY A 105 -7.40 -1.19 -11.15
C GLY A 105 -6.54 -1.55 -9.94
N PHE A 106 -6.91 -2.62 -9.25
CA PHE A 106 -6.29 -3.02 -8.00
C PHE A 106 -5.44 -4.28 -8.15
N GLY A 107 -4.28 -4.26 -7.49
CA GLY A 107 -3.33 -5.35 -7.53
C GLY A 107 -2.73 -5.56 -8.92
N VAL A 108 -1.67 -6.33 -8.97
CA VAL A 108 -0.99 -6.74 -10.21
C VAL A 108 -0.66 -8.22 -10.19
N VAL A 109 -0.50 -8.81 -11.37
CA VAL A 109 0.07 -10.14 -11.56
C VAL A 109 1.18 -10.06 -12.59
N GLY A 110 2.25 -10.81 -12.36
CA GLY A 110 3.39 -10.85 -13.27
C GLY A 110 4.22 -12.10 -13.08
N GLU A 111 5.42 -12.09 -13.64
CA GLU A 111 6.31 -13.24 -13.61
C GLU A 111 7.71 -12.88 -13.09
N LEU A 112 8.27 -13.78 -12.31
CA LEU A 112 9.68 -13.78 -12.00
C LEU A 112 10.49 -14.20 -13.25
N PRO A 113 11.73 -13.73 -13.43
CA PRO A 113 12.57 -14.12 -14.57
C PRO A 113 12.69 -15.64 -14.74
N GLU A 114 12.76 -16.35 -13.62
CA GLU A 114 12.79 -17.80 -13.55
C GLU A 114 11.97 -18.33 -12.37
N ALA A 115 11.59 -19.60 -12.39
CA ALA A 115 10.93 -20.22 -11.26
C ALA A 115 11.93 -20.42 -10.12
N VAL A 116 11.57 -19.97 -8.91
CA VAL A 116 12.41 -20.05 -7.69
C VAL A 116 11.70 -20.86 -6.59
N PRO A 117 12.43 -21.44 -5.62
CA PRO A 117 11.79 -22.09 -4.48
C PRO A 117 10.90 -21.12 -3.71
N THR A 118 9.65 -21.48 -3.50
CA THR A 118 8.63 -20.57 -2.94
C THR A 118 9.00 -20.04 -1.54
N LEU A 119 9.53 -20.89 -0.66
CA LEU A 119 9.95 -20.46 0.67
C LEU A 119 11.14 -19.49 0.62
N ASP A 120 12.07 -19.70 -0.31
CA ASP A 120 13.23 -18.81 -0.43
C ASP A 120 12.79 -17.44 -0.98
N TYR A 121 11.85 -17.43 -1.93
CA TYR A 121 11.25 -16.18 -2.41
C TYR A 121 10.49 -15.45 -1.28
N LEU A 122 9.70 -16.14 -0.47
CA LEU A 122 9.01 -15.53 0.67
C LEU A 122 9.99 -14.95 1.71
N ARG A 123 11.09 -15.65 2.00
CA ARG A 123 12.15 -15.13 2.88
C ARG A 123 12.80 -13.87 2.31
N GLU A 124 13.12 -13.88 1.01
CA GLU A 124 13.71 -12.72 0.36
C GLU A 124 12.73 -11.54 0.29
N ALA A 125 11.45 -11.77 0.00
CA ALA A 125 10.42 -10.75 0.04
C ALA A 125 10.30 -10.14 1.46
N GLY A 126 10.23 -10.98 2.49
CA GLY A 126 10.21 -10.51 3.88
C GLY A 126 11.43 -9.68 4.26
N ARG A 127 12.62 -10.08 3.79
CA ARG A 127 13.87 -9.34 4.03
C ARG A 127 13.87 -7.98 3.33
N ARG A 128 13.47 -7.92 2.06
CA ARG A 128 13.40 -6.66 1.27
C ARG A 128 12.43 -5.67 1.89
N LEU A 129 11.25 -6.15 2.25
CA LEU A 129 10.20 -5.32 2.85
C LEU A 129 10.40 -5.10 4.36
N ARG A 130 11.42 -5.70 4.98
CA ARG A 130 11.69 -5.63 6.43
C ARG A 130 10.51 -6.12 7.28
N VAL A 131 9.78 -7.11 6.79
CA VAL A 131 8.63 -7.68 7.50
C VAL A 131 9.10 -8.41 8.75
N GLY A 132 8.61 -8.01 9.91
CA GLY A 132 8.98 -8.63 11.19
C GLY A 132 8.44 -10.05 11.37
N ALA A 133 7.26 -10.34 10.81
CA ALA A 133 6.63 -11.66 10.83
C ALA A 133 5.78 -11.87 9.58
N LEU A 134 6.26 -12.68 8.65
CA LEU A 134 5.51 -13.08 7.46
C LEU A 134 4.70 -14.33 7.76
N ARG A 135 3.38 -14.28 7.49
CA ARG A 135 2.48 -15.43 7.61
C ARG A 135 2.13 -15.95 6.23
N HIS A 136 2.05 -17.25 6.05
CA HIS A 136 1.62 -17.83 4.80
C HIS A 136 0.72 -19.05 4.99
N SER A 137 -0.09 -19.39 3.99
CA SER A 137 -0.84 -20.62 3.92
C SER A 137 0.11 -21.81 3.70
N ARG A 138 -0.43 -23.01 3.65
CA ARG A 138 0.32 -24.15 3.15
C ARG A 138 0.94 -23.81 1.78
N ILE A 139 2.22 -24.13 1.59
CA ILE A 139 2.89 -24.03 0.29
C ILE A 139 2.25 -25.05 -0.66
N VAL A 140 1.72 -24.56 -1.76
CA VAL A 140 1.04 -25.37 -2.79
C VAL A 140 1.99 -25.72 -3.92
N HIS A 141 2.76 -24.74 -4.37
CA HIS A 141 3.77 -24.89 -5.41
C HIS A 141 5.16 -24.81 -4.77
N GLU A 142 5.97 -25.86 -4.91
CA GLU A 142 7.34 -25.87 -4.38
C GLU A 142 8.22 -24.78 -5.02
N ARG A 143 7.96 -24.46 -6.27
CA ARG A 143 8.58 -23.36 -7.01
C ARG A 143 7.49 -22.42 -7.52
N VAL A 144 7.84 -21.14 -7.58
CA VAL A 144 6.93 -20.08 -8.02
C VAL A 144 7.60 -19.25 -9.12
N ARG A 145 6.83 -18.92 -10.13
CA ARG A 145 7.19 -17.97 -11.19
C ARG A 145 6.12 -16.90 -11.34
N ARG A 146 4.82 -17.29 -11.35
CA ARG A 146 3.70 -16.37 -11.53
C ARG A 146 3.19 -15.88 -10.18
N VAL A 147 3.36 -14.59 -9.91
CA VAL A 147 3.06 -13.98 -8.62
C VAL A 147 2.05 -12.85 -8.79
N ALA A 148 1.02 -12.85 -7.96
CA ALA A 148 0.11 -11.72 -7.80
C ALA A 148 0.47 -10.91 -6.54
N VAL A 149 0.26 -9.60 -6.60
CA VAL A 149 0.56 -8.67 -5.50
C VAL A 149 -0.57 -7.66 -5.36
N CYS A 150 -0.97 -7.38 -4.14
CA CYS A 150 -1.81 -6.23 -3.81
C CYS A 150 -1.29 -5.61 -2.50
N THR A 151 -0.99 -4.32 -2.53
CA THR A 151 -0.63 -3.55 -1.34
C THR A 151 -1.81 -3.44 -0.38
N GLY A 152 -1.54 -3.34 0.93
CA GLY A 152 -2.56 -3.26 1.96
C GLY A 152 -3.50 -4.46 2.02
N ALA A 153 -4.74 -4.24 2.38
CA ALA A 153 -5.75 -5.28 2.64
C ALA A 153 -6.37 -5.86 1.35
N GLY A 154 -5.67 -6.76 0.68
CA GLY A 154 -6.08 -7.34 -0.60
C GLY A 154 -6.80 -8.69 -0.52
N GLY A 155 -7.31 -9.12 0.63
CA GLY A 155 -8.00 -10.41 0.79
C GLY A 155 -9.19 -10.59 -0.17
N SER A 156 -9.85 -9.51 -0.57
CA SER A 156 -10.95 -9.54 -1.55
C SER A 156 -10.54 -9.95 -2.97
N LEU A 157 -9.25 -9.84 -3.32
CA LEU A 157 -8.72 -10.16 -4.66
C LEU A 157 -8.20 -11.60 -4.79
N LEU A 158 -8.39 -12.45 -3.78
CA LEU A 158 -8.00 -13.86 -3.84
C LEU A 158 -8.60 -14.61 -5.04
N GLY A 159 -9.85 -14.30 -5.37
CA GLY A 159 -10.53 -14.88 -6.54
C GLY A 159 -9.89 -14.48 -7.87
N GLU A 160 -9.49 -13.21 -7.98
CA GLU A 160 -8.78 -12.64 -9.13
C GLU A 160 -7.40 -13.28 -9.28
N ALA A 161 -6.64 -13.42 -8.20
CA ALA A 161 -5.33 -14.07 -8.19
C ALA A 161 -5.43 -15.54 -8.70
N LEU A 162 -6.44 -16.27 -8.24
CA LEU A 162 -6.72 -17.63 -8.72
C LEU A 162 -7.08 -17.67 -10.21
N ARG A 163 -7.93 -16.75 -10.68
CA ARG A 163 -8.32 -16.68 -12.11
C ARG A 163 -7.15 -16.29 -13.01
N ALA A 164 -6.25 -15.44 -12.50
CA ALA A 164 -5.04 -15.05 -13.20
C ALA A 164 -3.97 -16.17 -13.24
N GLY A 165 -4.21 -17.30 -12.59
CA GLY A 165 -3.27 -18.42 -12.54
C GLY A 165 -2.03 -18.12 -11.70
N ALA A 166 -2.13 -17.24 -10.70
CA ALA A 166 -1.04 -17.00 -9.78
C ALA A 166 -0.74 -18.24 -8.94
N GLU A 167 0.53 -18.52 -8.72
CA GLU A 167 1.03 -19.61 -7.86
C GLU A 167 1.25 -19.13 -6.42
N LEU A 168 1.51 -17.81 -6.28
CA LEU A 168 1.68 -17.10 -5.03
C LEU A 168 0.94 -15.76 -5.09
N TYR A 169 0.27 -15.41 -3.99
CA TYR A 169 -0.35 -14.11 -3.80
C TYR A 169 0.17 -13.43 -2.55
N LEU A 170 0.75 -12.25 -2.72
CA LEU A 170 1.31 -11.41 -1.65
C LEU A 170 0.35 -10.24 -1.39
N THR A 171 -0.09 -10.08 -0.16
CA THR A 171 -0.95 -8.97 0.29
C THR A 171 -0.87 -8.83 1.81
N ALA A 172 -1.76 -8.07 2.42
CA ALA A 172 -1.80 -7.91 3.87
C ALA A 172 -3.20 -8.08 4.47
N ASP A 173 -3.29 -8.02 5.79
CA ASP A 173 -4.52 -8.11 6.60
C ASP A 173 -5.35 -9.36 6.33
N LEU A 174 -4.69 -10.48 6.03
CA LEU A 174 -5.36 -11.74 5.76
C LEU A 174 -5.98 -12.32 7.04
N LYS A 175 -7.26 -12.62 6.98
CA LYS A 175 -8.03 -13.28 8.02
C LYS A 175 -7.85 -14.80 7.93
N TYR A 176 -8.22 -15.52 8.98
CA TYR A 176 -8.15 -16.99 9.03
C TYR A 176 -8.74 -17.65 7.76
N ASN A 177 -9.93 -17.22 7.34
CA ASN A 177 -10.61 -17.79 6.19
C ASN A 177 -9.89 -17.51 4.86
N ASP A 178 -9.15 -16.41 4.76
CA ASP A 178 -8.41 -16.06 3.55
C ASP A 178 -7.26 -17.03 3.29
N PHE A 179 -6.64 -17.55 4.35
CA PHE A 179 -5.62 -18.61 4.22
C PHE A 179 -6.20 -19.96 3.81
N MET A 180 -7.49 -20.21 4.06
CA MET A 180 -8.19 -21.45 3.70
C MET A 180 -8.87 -21.39 2.32
N ALA A 181 -9.29 -20.19 1.89
CA ALA A 181 -10.08 -19.97 0.68
C ALA A 181 -9.45 -20.53 -0.61
N PRO A 182 -8.11 -20.49 -0.83
CA PRO A 182 -7.48 -21.01 -2.04
C PRO A 182 -7.57 -22.53 -2.20
N SER A 183 -7.94 -23.26 -1.15
CA SER A 183 -8.21 -24.72 -1.20
C SER A 183 -7.13 -25.54 -1.93
N GLY A 184 -5.85 -25.25 -1.64
CA GLY A 184 -4.72 -25.99 -2.21
C GLY A 184 -4.40 -25.64 -3.68
N ARG A 185 -4.86 -24.51 -4.20
CA ARG A 185 -4.57 -24.05 -5.57
C ARG A 185 -3.63 -22.85 -5.64
N LEU A 186 -3.49 -22.10 -4.57
CA LEU A 186 -2.70 -20.87 -4.47
C LEU A 186 -2.05 -20.81 -3.10
N THR A 187 -0.79 -20.46 -3.03
CA THR A 187 -0.15 -20.04 -1.79
C THR A 187 -0.47 -18.57 -1.56
N VAL A 188 -0.94 -18.21 -0.36
CA VAL A 188 -1.15 -16.81 0.02
C VAL A 188 -0.21 -16.45 1.16
N ALA A 189 0.31 -15.23 1.14
CA ALA A 189 1.18 -14.72 2.18
C ALA A 189 0.80 -13.28 2.56
N ASP A 190 0.79 -13.06 3.87
CA ASP A 190 0.59 -11.76 4.50
C ASP A 190 1.98 -11.14 4.76
N ILE A 191 2.26 -10.07 4.05
CA ILE A 191 3.56 -9.38 4.03
C ILE A 191 3.54 -8.06 4.84
N GLY A 192 2.50 -7.86 5.65
CA GLY A 192 2.32 -6.66 6.46
C GLY A 192 1.73 -5.48 5.65
N HIS A 193 0.80 -4.78 6.28
CA HIS A 193 0.08 -3.66 5.66
C HIS A 193 1.05 -2.50 5.42
N PHE A 194 1.65 -1.98 6.48
CA PHE A 194 2.60 -0.86 6.43
C PHE A 194 3.79 -1.18 5.52
N GLU A 195 4.38 -2.37 5.64
CA GLU A 195 5.54 -2.78 4.87
C GLU A 195 5.23 -2.85 3.37
N SER A 196 4.02 -3.29 2.99
CA SER A 196 3.58 -3.35 1.60
C SER A 196 3.28 -1.97 1.01
N GLU A 197 2.99 -0.97 1.84
CA GLU A 197 2.59 0.38 1.45
C GLU A 197 3.64 1.45 1.71
N TYR A 198 4.79 1.10 2.27
CA TYR A 198 5.87 2.06 2.53
C TYR A 198 6.32 2.78 1.26
N CYS A 199 6.23 2.12 0.10
CA CYS A 199 6.53 2.70 -1.21
C CYS A 199 5.67 3.93 -1.57
N ALA A 200 4.55 4.18 -0.87
CA ALA A 200 3.73 5.38 -1.05
C ALA A 200 4.54 6.66 -0.91
N ILE A 201 5.45 6.70 0.08
CA ILE A 201 6.29 7.87 0.35
C ILE A 201 7.17 8.20 -0.87
N GLU A 202 7.79 7.19 -1.46
CA GLU A 202 8.64 7.36 -2.65
C GLU A 202 7.83 7.80 -3.87
N ILE A 203 6.66 7.19 -4.10
CA ILE A 203 5.75 7.54 -5.20
C ILE A 203 5.29 9.00 -5.05
N LEU A 204 4.85 9.39 -3.86
CA LEU A 204 4.42 10.76 -3.57
C LEU A 204 5.59 11.73 -3.78
N PHE A 205 6.77 11.42 -3.29
CA PHE A 205 7.96 12.25 -3.47
C PHE A 205 8.30 12.43 -4.96
N GLU A 206 8.23 11.37 -5.75
CA GLU A 206 8.46 11.45 -7.19
C GLU A 206 7.42 12.34 -7.90
N ILE A 207 6.13 12.21 -7.52
CA ILE A 207 5.04 13.02 -8.08
C ILE A 207 5.26 14.50 -7.74
N PHE A 208 5.56 14.82 -6.49
CA PHE A 208 5.78 16.19 -6.06
C PHE A 208 7.03 16.78 -6.71
N SER A 209 8.15 16.06 -6.71
CA SER A 209 9.41 16.52 -7.29
C SER A 209 9.33 16.80 -8.81
N LYS A 210 8.49 16.06 -9.54
CA LYS A 210 8.32 16.23 -10.98
C LYS A 210 7.36 17.37 -11.35
N ASN A 211 6.37 17.64 -10.50
CA ASN A 211 5.25 18.51 -10.85
C ASN A 211 5.24 19.84 -10.08
N LEU A 212 5.92 19.93 -8.95
CA LEU A 212 6.07 21.18 -8.23
C LEU A 212 7.32 21.91 -8.72
N ARG A 213 7.14 23.19 -9.09
CA ARG A 213 8.28 24.07 -9.36
C ARG A 213 8.91 24.43 -8.03
N THR A 214 10.17 24.08 -7.86
CA THR A 214 11.02 24.64 -6.80
C THR A 214 11.30 26.08 -7.20
N PHE A 215 10.79 27.03 -6.45
CA PHE A 215 11.15 28.44 -6.56
C PHE A 215 12.36 28.73 -5.68
#